data_901a3514ffa3b93fb4ff956185ae8525
#
_entry.id   901a3514ffa3b93fb4ff956185ae8525
#
_cell.length_a   1.000
_cell.length_b   1.000
_cell.length_c   1.000
_cell.angle_alpha   90.00
_cell.angle_beta   90.00
_cell.angle_gamma   90.00
#
_symmetry.space_group_name_H-M   'P 1'
#
loop_
_entity.id
_entity.type
_entity.pdbx_description
1 polymer ?
#
loop_
_entity_poly.entity_id
_entity_poly.type
_entity_poly.pdbx_seq_one_letter_code
_entity_poly.pdbx_strand_id
1 'polypeptide(L)'
;MKIRLERDVLAEAVQWAARSLPLRPSVPILAGLLVRADAEGVTFSSFDYETSAQIHVTAAVADEGVALVSGRLLADISRSLPPKPVDITSDETRMELICGSARFTLQTLPVADYPSLPKMPEATGTVPSATFAQAVAQVVVAAGRDELLPVFTGVRVEIDGDTISLLATDRYRMALRELTWNPSSTQISATALVPARVLNDTARSMTAGEEVTLSLSDGGAGEGIIGFEGHGPAGERQTTTRLLDGEFPKVRHIMNTAALMNVRVNTAEAIAAAKRVALVAERNTSLRMLIGEGFVTLEAATGDQAQASEAVEAAVDQPGGGDPAVTAVGFNPTYLLDGLGALDTPYVNFAFTAPSKPCQLTGLDTLDGDPITDYRHVIMLMRLPT
;
A
#
# COMPACT_ATOMS: atom_id res chain seq x y z
N MET A 1 -9.80 -33.99 10.82
CA MET A 1 -10.04 -33.23 9.59
C MET A 1 -9.48 -33.99 8.40
N LYS A 2 -10.23 -34.05 7.31
CA LYS A 2 -9.75 -34.67 6.04
C LYS A 2 -10.26 -33.89 4.84
N ILE A 3 -9.33 -33.32 4.08
CA ILE A 3 -9.60 -32.41 2.95
C ILE A 3 -8.74 -32.74 1.74
N ARG A 4 -9.22 -32.34 0.56
CA ARG A 4 -8.48 -32.39 -0.70
C ARG A 4 -8.69 -31.12 -1.50
N LEU A 5 -7.60 -30.53 -1.99
CA LEU A 5 -7.63 -29.31 -2.81
C LEU A 5 -6.47 -29.29 -3.81
N GLU A 6 -6.57 -28.40 -4.79
CA GLU A 6 -5.52 -28.20 -5.78
C GLU A 6 -4.28 -27.54 -5.15
N ARG A 7 -3.10 -28.00 -5.56
CA ARG A 7 -1.81 -27.53 -5.04
C ARG A 7 -1.65 -26.00 -5.15
N ASP A 8 -2.03 -25.43 -6.27
CA ASP A 8 -1.88 -24.00 -6.53
C ASP A 8 -2.80 -23.16 -5.63
N VAL A 9 -4.01 -23.66 -5.38
CA VAL A 9 -4.95 -23.06 -4.45
C VAL A 9 -4.40 -23.10 -3.02
N LEU A 10 -3.90 -24.25 -2.58
CA LEU A 10 -3.25 -24.40 -1.27
C LEU A 10 -2.06 -23.46 -1.12
N ALA A 11 -1.14 -23.48 -2.09
CA ALA A 11 0.08 -22.69 -2.04
C ALA A 11 -0.22 -21.18 -1.97
N GLU A 12 -1.17 -20.70 -2.76
CA GLU A 12 -1.56 -19.29 -2.79
C GLU A 12 -2.24 -18.89 -1.50
N ALA A 13 -3.22 -19.68 -1.02
CA ALA A 13 -3.95 -19.41 0.20
C ALA A 13 -3.04 -19.37 1.43
N VAL A 14 -2.20 -20.38 1.60
CA VAL A 14 -1.28 -20.47 2.73
C VAL A 14 -0.24 -19.35 2.69
N GLN A 15 0.33 -19.06 1.52
CA GLN A 15 1.31 -17.98 1.39
C GLN A 15 0.70 -16.63 1.70
N TRP A 16 -0.52 -16.38 1.25
CA TRP A 16 -1.19 -15.12 1.55
C TRP A 16 -1.49 -14.99 3.05
N ALA A 17 -2.10 -15.97 3.67
CA ALA A 17 -2.41 -15.94 5.11
C ALA A 17 -1.13 -15.88 5.97
N ALA A 18 -0.05 -16.53 5.55
CA ALA A 18 1.23 -16.52 6.27
C ALA A 18 1.98 -15.18 6.22
N ARG A 19 1.62 -14.24 5.33
CA ARG A 19 2.25 -12.89 5.27
C ARG A 19 2.03 -12.07 6.54
N SER A 20 0.91 -12.28 7.22
CA SER A 20 0.57 -11.59 8.47
C SER A 20 1.23 -12.22 9.70
N LEU A 21 1.92 -13.35 9.55
CA LEU A 21 2.63 -13.98 10.66
C LEU A 21 3.81 -13.12 11.13
N PRO A 22 3.94 -12.87 12.44
CA PRO A 22 5.03 -12.08 12.99
C PRO A 22 6.38 -12.74 12.72
N LEU A 23 7.40 -11.95 12.37
CA LEU A 23 8.76 -12.45 12.14
C LEU A 23 9.38 -12.99 13.44
N ARG A 24 9.08 -12.34 14.55
CA ARG A 24 9.50 -12.71 15.91
C ARG A 24 8.28 -12.61 16.81
N PRO A 25 7.47 -13.68 16.90
CA PRO A 25 6.26 -13.67 17.71
C PRO A 25 6.59 -13.43 19.17
N SER A 26 5.83 -12.56 19.83
CA SER A 26 5.92 -12.32 21.28
C SER A 26 5.53 -13.58 22.06
N VAL A 27 4.62 -14.37 21.50
CA VAL A 27 4.19 -15.66 22.02
C VAL A 27 4.33 -16.69 20.89
N PRO A 28 5.01 -17.83 21.10
CA PRO A 28 5.29 -18.83 20.06
C PRO A 28 4.07 -19.31 19.27
N ILE A 29 2.89 -19.37 19.91
CA ILE A 29 1.65 -19.83 19.29
C ILE A 29 1.23 -18.95 18.09
N LEU A 30 1.61 -17.66 18.07
CA LEU A 30 1.30 -16.72 16.99
C LEU A 30 2.09 -17.00 15.69
N ALA A 31 3.07 -17.90 15.71
CA ALA A 31 3.69 -18.43 14.49
C ALA A 31 2.80 -19.48 13.80
N GLY A 32 1.69 -19.86 14.44
CA GLY A 32 0.73 -20.83 13.94
C GLY A 32 -0.17 -20.25 12.86
N LEU A 33 -0.51 -21.08 11.88
CA LEU A 33 -1.58 -20.87 10.92
C LEU A 33 -2.75 -21.80 11.29
N LEU A 34 -3.90 -21.22 11.53
CA LEU A 34 -5.13 -21.96 11.85
C LEU A 34 -5.76 -22.44 10.55
N VAL A 35 -6.00 -23.73 10.45
CA VAL A 35 -6.66 -24.39 9.31
C VAL A 35 -7.99 -24.93 9.81
N ARG A 36 -9.10 -24.43 9.28
CA ARG A 36 -10.46 -24.86 9.59
C ARG A 36 -11.15 -25.39 8.35
N ALA A 37 -11.62 -26.62 8.41
CA ALA A 37 -12.43 -27.22 7.36
C ALA A 37 -13.87 -27.36 7.84
N ASP A 38 -14.81 -26.96 7.03
CA ASP A 38 -16.25 -27.09 7.21
C ASP A 38 -16.92 -27.54 5.90
N ALA A 39 -18.26 -27.60 5.87
CA ALA A 39 -19.00 -28.06 4.70
C ALA A 39 -18.79 -27.19 3.44
N GLU A 40 -18.38 -25.94 3.59
CA GLU A 40 -18.23 -24.99 2.48
C GLU A 40 -16.81 -24.98 1.89
N GLY A 41 -15.82 -25.42 2.66
CA GLY A 41 -14.43 -25.46 2.21
C GLY A 41 -13.41 -25.38 3.34
N VAL A 42 -12.31 -24.68 3.08
CA VAL A 42 -11.23 -24.53 4.05
C VAL A 42 -10.86 -23.07 4.24
N THR A 43 -10.75 -22.66 5.48
CA THR A 43 -10.29 -21.33 5.87
C THR A 43 -8.90 -21.43 6.51
N PHE A 44 -7.95 -20.66 5.98
CA PHE A 44 -6.63 -20.45 6.57
C PHE A 44 -6.59 -19.09 7.24
N SER A 45 -6.18 -19.05 8.52
CA SER A 45 -6.22 -17.82 9.31
C SER A 45 -4.93 -17.60 10.07
N SER A 46 -4.50 -16.35 10.15
CA SER A 46 -3.41 -15.88 11.02
C SER A 46 -3.84 -14.66 11.83
N PHE A 47 -3.24 -14.46 12.99
CA PHE A 47 -3.50 -13.32 13.86
C PHE A 47 -2.30 -13.05 14.77
N ASP A 48 -1.92 -11.79 14.92
CA ASP A 48 -0.78 -11.35 15.74
C ASP A 48 -1.17 -10.37 16.86
N TYR A 49 -2.46 -10.27 17.18
CA TYR A 49 -3.15 -9.30 18.05
C TYR A 49 -3.37 -7.93 17.44
N GLU A 50 -2.66 -7.55 16.38
CA GLU A 50 -2.85 -6.28 15.66
C GLU A 50 -3.60 -6.50 14.34
N THR A 51 -3.17 -7.50 13.57
CA THR A 51 -3.69 -7.79 12.24
C THR A 51 -4.13 -9.23 12.14
N SER A 52 -5.34 -9.47 11.62
CA SER A 52 -5.81 -10.79 11.21
C SER A 52 -5.89 -10.90 9.70
N ALA A 53 -5.61 -12.08 9.19
CA ALA A 53 -5.82 -12.43 7.79
C ALA A 53 -6.52 -13.78 7.71
N GLN A 54 -7.60 -13.87 6.94
CA GLN A 54 -8.36 -15.07 6.69
C GLN A 54 -8.60 -15.23 5.19
N ILE A 55 -8.36 -16.40 4.67
CA ILE A 55 -8.72 -16.75 3.29
C ILE A 55 -9.54 -18.02 3.29
N HIS A 56 -10.72 -17.96 2.65
CA HIS A 56 -11.59 -19.10 2.41
C HIS A 56 -11.38 -19.59 0.98
N VAL A 57 -11.18 -20.89 0.83
CA VAL A 57 -11.00 -21.56 -0.47
C VAL A 57 -11.89 -22.78 -0.60
N THR A 58 -12.36 -23.04 -1.80
CA THR A 58 -13.10 -24.26 -2.12
C THR A 58 -12.20 -25.48 -2.01
N ALA A 59 -12.66 -26.50 -1.29
CA ALA A 59 -11.98 -27.79 -1.14
C ALA A 59 -13.00 -28.92 -1.02
N ALA A 60 -12.60 -30.14 -1.36
CA ALA A 60 -13.39 -31.32 -1.03
C ALA A 60 -13.16 -31.69 0.45
N VAL A 61 -14.17 -31.54 1.28
CA VAL A 61 -14.10 -31.83 2.71
C VAL A 61 -14.81 -33.17 2.98
N ALA A 62 -14.03 -34.16 3.41
CA ALA A 62 -14.54 -35.47 3.82
C ALA A 62 -14.84 -35.52 5.33
N ASP A 63 -13.96 -34.88 6.14
CA ASP A 63 -14.16 -34.73 7.57
C ASP A 63 -13.83 -33.29 7.98
N GLU A 64 -14.76 -32.63 8.63
CA GLU A 64 -14.57 -31.29 9.20
C GLU A 64 -13.56 -31.32 10.35
N GLY A 65 -13.05 -30.15 10.71
CA GLY A 65 -12.20 -30.02 11.87
C GLY A 65 -11.28 -28.80 11.81
N VAL A 66 -10.44 -28.71 12.84
CA VAL A 66 -9.54 -27.56 13.03
C VAL A 66 -8.16 -28.09 13.40
N ALA A 67 -7.13 -27.50 12.82
CA ALA A 67 -5.74 -27.77 13.19
C ALA A 67 -4.92 -26.47 13.19
N LEU A 68 -3.94 -26.36 14.05
CA LEU A 68 -3.00 -25.27 14.12
C LEU A 68 -1.60 -25.82 13.85
N VAL A 69 -0.89 -25.28 12.87
CA VAL A 69 0.45 -25.73 12.47
C VAL A 69 1.38 -24.56 12.26
N SER A 70 2.70 -24.81 12.22
CA SER A 70 3.66 -23.76 11.85
C SER A 70 3.34 -23.19 10.47
N GLY A 71 2.92 -21.92 10.44
CA GLY A 71 2.43 -21.30 9.20
C GLY A 71 3.55 -21.10 8.17
N ARG A 72 4.76 -20.76 8.60
CA ARG A 72 5.90 -20.60 7.67
C ARG A 72 6.31 -21.93 7.07
N LEU A 73 6.37 -22.97 7.90
CA LEU A 73 6.72 -24.31 7.40
C LEU A 73 5.67 -24.82 6.42
N LEU A 74 4.38 -24.64 6.71
CA LEU A 74 3.31 -25.00 5.79
C LEU A 74 3.40 -24.19 4.48
N ALA A 75 3.74 -22.90 4.53
CA ALA A 75 3.93 -22.06 3.36
C ALA A 75 5.12 -22.54 2.48
N ASP A 76 6.24 -22.90 3.09
CA ASP A 76 7.41 -23.43 2.37
C ASP A 76 7.12 -24.80 1.74
N ILE A 77 6.45 -25.68 2.47
CA ILE A 77 6.02 -26.98 1.95
C ILE A 77 5.06 -26.78 0.78
N SER A 78 3.98 -26.03 0.94
CA SER A 78 2.94 -25.85 -0.08
C SER A 78 3.51 -25.31 -1.40
N ARG A 79 4.50 -24.42 -1.33
CA ARG A 79 5.22 -23.88 -2.49
C ARG A 79 6.04 -24.92 -3.24
N SER A 80 6.61 -25.88 -2.50
CA SER A 80 7.53 -26.88 -3.05
C SER A 80 6.84 -28.16 -3.55
N LEU A 81 5.54 -28.32 -3.31
CA LEU A 81 4.78 -29.49 -3.73
C LEU A 81 4.72 -29.63 -5.27
N PRO A 82 4.70 -30.87 -5.81
CA PRO A 82 4.48 -31.09 -7.23
C PRO A 82 3.07 -30.64 -7.67
N PRO A 83 2.84 -30.36 -8.98
CA PRO A 83 1.56 -29.87 -9.49
C PRO A 83 0.49 -30.98 -9.54
N LYS A 84 0.05 -31.44 -8.39
CA LYS A 84 -0.97 -32.48 -8.19
C LYS A 84 -1.88 -32.10 -7.04
N PRO A 85 -3.11 -32.60 -6.98
CA PRO A 85 -3.96 -32.42 -5.82
C PRO A 85 -3.30 -32.85 -4.52
N VAL A 86 -3.61 -32.15 -3.45
CA VAL A 86 -3.06 -32.35 -2.11
C VAL A 86 -4.15 -32.93 -1.21
N ASP A 87 -3.89 -34.08 -0.62
CA ASP A 87 -4.70 -34.65 0.46
C ASP A 87 -4.10 -34.23 1.80
N ILE A 88 -4.89 -33.61 2.65
CA ILE A 88 -4.50 -33.20 3.99
C ILE A 88 -5.38 -33.90 5.01
N THR A 89 -4.75 -34.56 5.98
CA THR A 89 -5.42 -35.16 7.12
C THR A 89 -4.81 -34.65 8.41
N SER A 90 -5.61 -34.42 9.45
CA SER A 90 -5.08 -34.07 10.75
C SER A 90 -5.79 -34.80 11.87
N ASP A 91 -5.02 -35.16 12.89
CA ASP A 91 -5.47 -35.56 14.21
C ASP A 91 -5.02 -34.52 15.27
N GLU A 92 -5.13 -34.83 16.56
CA GLU A 92 -4.79 -33.92 17.64
C GLU A 92 -3.29 -33.60 17.72
N THR A 93 -2.42 -34.43 17.14
CA THR A 93 -0.96 -34.37 17.32
C THR A 93 -0.20 -34.01 16.07
N ARG A 94 -0.78 -34.26 14.88
CA ARG A 94 -0.09 -34.09 13.60
C ARG A 94 -1.05 -33.78 12.46
N MET A 95 -0.49 -33.12 11.45
CA MET A 95 -1.10 -32.91 10.16
C MET A 95 -0.22 -33.59 9.11
N GLU A 96 -0.83 -34.41 8.25
CA GLU A 96 -0.16 -35.04 7.12
C GLU A 96 -0.62 -34.41 5.80
N LEU A 97 0.32 -34.12 4.92
CA LEU A 97 0.09 -33.66 3.55
C LEU A 97 0.63 -34.72 2.60
N ILE A 98 -0.19 -35.16 1.65
CA ILE A 98 0.20 -36.11 0.61
C ILE A 98 -0.07 -35.46 -0.77
N CYS A 99 0.96 -35.38 -1.60
CA CYS A 99 0.87 -34.83 -2.93
C CYS A 99 1.68 -35.70 -3.91
N GLY A 100 1.01 -36.58 -4.65
CA GLY A 100 1.67 -37.60 -5.46
C GLY A 100 2.49 -38.56 -4.59
N SER A 101 3.82 -38.60 -4.81
CA SER A 101 4.75 -39.39 -3.99
C SER A 101 5.32 -38.60 -2.78
N ALA A 102 5.09 -37.29 -2.72
CA ALA A 102 5.57 -36.46 -1.62
C ALA A 102 4.67 -36.62 -0.40
N ARG A 103 5.27 -36.79 0.78
CA ARG A 103 4.57 -36.89 2.05
C ARG A 103 5.28 -36.03 3.08
N PHE A 104 4.51 -35.18 3.76
CA PHE A 104 5.00 -34.35 4.86
C PHE A 104 4.13 -34.56 6.10
N THR A 105 4.74 -34.54 7.26
CA THR A 105 4.07 -34.60 8.55
C THR A 105 4.51 -33.42 9.40
N LEU A 106 3.57 -32.58 9.83
CA LEU A 106 3.77 -31.46 10.70
C LEU A 106 3.18 -31.77 12.07
N GLN A 107 3.87 -31.37 13.14
CA GLN A 107 3.28 -31.39 14.47
C GLN A 107 2.23 -30.28 14.58
N THR A 108 1.09 -30.58 15.18
CA THR A 108 0.08 -29.58 15.52
C THR A 108 0.45 -28.82 16.78
N LEU A 109 -0.05 -27.59 16.86
CA LEU A 109 0.01 -26.76 18.06
C LEU A 109 -1.37 -26.81 18.75
N PRO A 110 -1.45 -26.54 20.07
CA PRO A 110 -2.74 -26.54 20.78
C PRO A 110 -3.66 -25.43 20.24
N VAL A 111 -4.75 -25.80 19.61
CA VAL A 111 -5.73 -24.85 19.07
C VAL A 111 -6.37 -24.00 20.17
N ALA A 112 -6.55 -24.58 21.38
CA ALA A 112 -7.12 -23.88 22.52
C ALA A 112 -6.28 -22.68 23.01
N ASP A 113 -4.98 -22.67 22.73
CA ASP A 113 -4.06 -21.59 23.12
C ASP A 113 -3.99 -20.50 22.07
N TYR A 114 -4.57 -20.72 20.88
CA TYR A 114 -4.58 -19.71 19.81
C TYR A 114 -5.62 -18.63 20.11
N PRO A 115 -5.27 -17.33 19.99
CA PRO A 115 -6.20 -16.26 20.29
C PRO A 115 -7.39 -16.26 19.32
N SER A 116 -8.56 -15.89 19.84
CA SER A 116 -9.73 -15.68 19.01
C SER A 116 -9.49 -14.51 18.05
N LEU A 117 -9.76 -14.73 16.77
CA LEU A 117 -9.67 -13.67 15.78
C LEU A 117 -10.71 -12.57 16.04
N PRO A 118 -10.39 -11.31 15.77
CA PRO A 118 -11.36 -10.22 15.88
C PRO A 118 -12.52 -10.47 14.91
N LYS A 119 -13.71 -10.07 15.31
CA LYS A 119 -14.88 -10.09 14.42
C LYS A 119 -14.77 -8.95 13.43
N MET A 120 -15.14 -9.23 12.17
CA MET A 120 -15.29 -8.19 11.16
C MET A 120 -16.36 -7.18 11.62
N PRO A 121 -16.09 -5.87 11.61
CA PRO A 121 -17.12 -4.86 11.85
C PRO A 121 -18.22 -4.91 10.78
N GLU A 122 -19.33 -4.21 11.00
CA GLU A 122 -20.36 -4.05 9.98
C GLU A 122 -19.82 -3.31 8.76
N ALA A 123 -20.31 -3.71 7.57
CA ALA A 123 -19.87 -3.11 6.31
C ALA A 123 -20.21 -1.62 6.25
N THR A 124 -19.20 -0.79 6.07
CA THR A 124 -19.30 0.66 5.94
C THR A 124 -19.61 1.07 4.49
N GLY A 125 -19.16 0.29 3.53
CA GLY A 125 -19.42 0.49 2.10
C GLY A 125 -18.47 -0.29 1.22
N THR A 126 -18.58 -0.11 -0.11
CA THR A 126 -17.76 -0.81 -1.10
C THR A 126 -17.06 0.17 -2.04
N VAL A 127 -15.92 -0.25 -2.56
CA VAL A 127 -15.11 0.48 -3.54
C VAL A 127 -14.66 -0.47 -4.65
N PRO A 128 -14.65 -0.07 -5.93
CA PRO A 128 -14.11 -0.90 -7.00
C PRO A 128 -12.66 -1.31 -6.69
N SER A 129 -12.36 -2.60 -6.77
CA SER A 129 -11.08 -3.18 -6.32
C SER A 129 -9.87 -2.58 -7.03
N ALA A 130 -9.96 -2.33 -8.34
CA ALA A 130 -8.88 -1.69 -9.11
C ALA A 130 -8.65 -0.24 -8.68
N THR A 131 -9.72 0.53 -8.46
CA THR A 131 -9.65 1.92 -7.97
C THR A 131 -9.03 1.98 -6.58
N PHE A 132 -9.44 1.08 -5.69
CA PHE A 132 -8.88 0.99 -4.33
C PHE A 132 -7.40 0.66 -4.36
N ALA A 133 -6.98 -0.35 -5.13
CA ALA A 133 -5.59 -0.75 -5.26
C ALA A 133 -4.70 0.38 -5.80
N GLN A 134 -5.17 1.09 -6.83
CA GLN A 134 -4.48 2.24 -7.40
C GLN A 134 -4.36 3.38 -6.39
N ALA A 135 -5.47 3.77 -5.75
CA ALA A 135 -5.50 4.87 -4.80
C ALA A 135 -4.57 4.62 -3.59
N VAL A 136 -4.59 3.41 -3.05
CA VAL A 136 -3.70 3.02 -1.96
C VAL A 136 -2.24 3.04 -2.41
N ALA A 137 -1.91 2.48 -3.58
CA ALA A 137 -0.55 2.48 -4.10
C ALA A 137 0.00 3.90 -4.30
N GLN A 138 -0.84 4.85 -4.74
CA GLN A 138 -0.48 6.25 -4.93
C GLN A 138 -0.14 6.96 -3.61
N VAL A 139 -0.82 6.62 -2.52
CA VAL A 139 -0.69 7.34 -1.26
C VAL A 139 0.37 6.74 -0.34
N VAL A 140 0.50 5.41 -0.29
CA VAL A 140 1.42 4.74 0.64
C VAL A 140 2.90 5.08 0.39
N VAL A 141 3.26 5.55 -0.80
CA VAL A 141 4.62 6.00 -1.10
C VAL A 141 5.06 7.18 -0.24
N ALA A 142 4.12 7.97 0.26
CA ALA A 142 4.38 9.11 1.14
C ALA A 142 4.34 8.76 2.64
N ALA A 143 3.97 7.55 3.01
CA ALA A 143 3.99 7.11 4.40
C ALA A 143 5.44 6.93 4.90
N GLY A 144 5.67 7.28 6.16
CA GLY A 144 6.94 7.09 6.85
C GLY A 144 7.23 5.61 7.14
N ARG A 145 8.51 5.31 7.39
CA ARG A 145 8.98 3.96 7.76
C ARG A 145 9.59 3.91 9.16
N ASP A 146 9.63 5.04 9.84
CA ASP A 146 10.19 5.15 11.18
C ASP A 146 9.14 4.77 12.22
N GLU A 147 9.28 3.59 12.81
CA GLU A 147 8.37 3.07 13.84
C GLU A 147 8.38 3.90 15.15
N LEU A 148 9.39 4.75 15.35
CA LEU A 148 9.41 5.70 16.46
C LEU A 148 8.41 6.86 16.28
N LEU A 149 7.86 7.02 15.08
CA LEU A 149 6.89 8.04 14.73
C LEU A 149 5.64 7.37 14.11
N PRO A 150 4.87 6.58 14.89
CA PRO A 150 3.83 5.69 14.37
C PRO A 150 2.77 6.42 13.53
N VAL A 151 2.40 7.64 13.90
CA VAL A 151 1.41 8.46 13.17
C VAL A 151 1.78 8.64 11.69
N PHE A 152 3.07 8.78 11.39
CA PHE A 152 3.55 8.94 10.02
C PHE A 152 3.67 7.62 9.25
N THR A 153 3.62 6.47 9.93
CA THR A 153 3.60 5.15 9.27
C THR A 153 2.21 4.75 8.79
N GLY A 154 1.20 5.57 9.08
CA GLY A 154 -0.19 5.35 8.71
C GLY A 154 -0.63 6.13 7.50
N VAL A 155 -1.73 5.67 6.91
CA VAL A 155 -2.56 6.39 5.97
C VAL A 155 -3.82 6.85 6.71
N ARG A 156 -4.06 8.16 6.72
CA ARG A 156 -5.31 8.72 7.22
C ARG A 156 -6.39 8.50 6.17
N VAL A 157 -7.41 7.77 6.53
CA VAL A 157 -8.61 7.51 5.74
C VAL A 157 -9.71 8.42 6.28
N GLU A 158 -10.21 9.32 5.47
CA GLU A 158 -11.35 10.20 5.80
C GLU A 158 -12.52 9.80 4.91
N ILE A 159 -13.66 9.53 5.53
CA ILE A 159 -14.91 9.20 4.87
C ILE A 159 -15.88 10.34 5.10
N ASP A 160 -16.43 10.88 4.02
CA ASP A 160 -17.46 11.92 4.06
C ASP A 160 -18.49 11.65 2.96
N GLY A 161 -19.61 11.06 3.34
CA GLY A 161 -20.64 10.62 2.43
C GLY A 161 -20.11 9.63 1.37
N ASP A 162 -20.18 10.01 0.10
CA ASP A 162 -19.74 9.22 -1.05
C ASP A 162 -18.26 9.42 -1.43
N THR A 163 -17.50 10.13 -0.62
CA THR A 163 -16.10 10.42 -0.87
C THR A 163 -15.20 9.78 0.19
N ILE A 164 -14.16 9.09 -0.26
CA ILE A 164 -13.02 8.66 0.57
C ILE A 164 -11.80 9.49 0.20
N SER A 165 -11.13 10.04 1.21
CA SER A 165 -9.82 10.67 1.05
C SER A 165 -8.77 9.85 1.77
N LEU A 166 -7.71 9.50 1.06
CA LEU A 166 -6.53 8.82 1.59
C LEU A 166 -5.38 9.84 1.66
N LEU A 167 -4.79 10.02 2.81
CA LEU A 167 -3.71 11.00 3.04
C LEU A 167 -2.56 10.35 3.82
N ALA A 168 -1.34 10.49 3.31
CA ALA A 168 -0.12 10.06 4.00
C ALA A 168 0.95 11.15 3.94
N THR A 169 1.82 11.20 4.95
CA THR A 169 2.98 12.08 4.99
C THR A 169 4.07 11.50 5.89
N ASP A 170 5.34 11.76 5.54
CA ASP A 170 6.51 11.49 6.37
C ASP A 170 7.22 12.79 6.83
N ARG A 171 6.54 13.93 6.75
CA ARG A 171 7.01 15.31 7.01
C ARG A 171 7.76 15.95 5.85
N TYR A 172 8.35 15.16 4.95
CA TYR A 172 9.14 15.65 3.81
C TYR A 172 8.39 15.56 2.49
N ARG A 173 7.37 14.75 2.45
CA ARG A 173 6.44 14.59 1.34
C ARG A 173 5.05 14.26 1.85
N MET A 174 4.05 14.44 1.03
CA MET A 174 2.69 14.04 1.32
C MET A 174 1.96 13.67 0.04
N ALA A 175 1.02 12.75 0.13
CA ALA A 175 0.16 12.35 -0.96
C ALA A 175 -1.29 12.32 -0.49
N LEU A 176 -2.17 12.83 -1.33
CA LEU A 176 -3.62 12.81 -1.15
C LEU A 176 -4.26 12.21 -2.38
N ARG A 177 -5.14 11.22 -2.17
CA ARG A 177 -6.02 10.67 -3.20
C ARG A 177 -7.46 10.76 -2.72
N GLU A 178 -8.31 11.33 -3.53
CA GLU A 178 -9.76 11.41 -3.31
C GLU A 178 -10.46 10.49 -4.33
N LEU A 179 -11.42 9.71 -3.88
CA LEU A 179 -12.16 8.78 -4.73
C LEU A 179 -13.61 8.69 -4.28
N THR A 180 -14.49 8.39 -5.23
CA THR A 180 -15.89 8.11 -4.98
C THR A 180 -16.06 6.63 -4.67
N TRP A 181 -16.96 6.29 -3.75
CA TRP A 181 -17.28 4.93 -3.33
C TRP A 181 -18.78 4.75 -3.10
N ASN A 182 -19.19 3.54 -2.78
CA ASN A 182 -20.59 3.21 -2.47
C ASN A 182 -20.76 3.03 -0.96
N PRO A 183 -21.11 4.08 -0.18
CA PRO A 183 -21.30 3.97 1.25
C PRO A 183 -22.58 3.20 1.60
N SER A 184 -22.58 2.49 2.73
CA SER A 184 -23.79 1.88 3.29
C SER A 184 -24.81 2.92 3.76
N SER A 185 -24.35 4.13 4.08
CA SER A 185 -25.15 5.30 4.45
C SER A 185 -24.53 6.59 3.91
N THR A 186 -25.33 7.42 3.25
CA THR A 186 -24.88 8.71 2.70
C THR A 186 -24.57 9.76 3.75
N GLN A 187 -24.90 9.53 5.01
CA GLN A 187 -24.61 10.41 6.14
C GLN A 187 -23.38 9.98 6.93
N ILE A 188 -22.64 9.02 6.42
CA ILE A 188 -21.45 8.54 7.11
C ILE A 188 -20.34 9.60 7.09
N SER A 189 -19.74 9.83 8.25
CA SER A 189 -18.55 10.65 8.41
C SER A 189 -17.64 9.96 9.42
N ALA A 190 -16.45 9.57 8.99
CA ALA A 190 -15.51 8.84 9.84
C ALA A 190 -14.06 9.16 9.46
N THR A 191 -13.17 8.97 10.42
CA THR A 191 -11.73 9.12 10.21
C THR A 191 -11.00 7.98 10.90
N ALA A 192 -10.07 7.36 10.17
CA ALA A 192 -9.26 6.27 10.67
C ALA A 192 -7.78 6.48 10.27
N LEU A 193 -6.84 6.10 11.13
CA LEU A 193 -5.42 6.06 10.81
C LEU A 193 -5.01 4.59 10.67
N VAL A 194 -4.81 4.15 9.44
CA VAL A 194 -4.59 2.74 9.07
C VAL A 194 -3.11 2.50 8.82
N PRO A 195 -2.49 1.45 9.38
CA PRO A 195 -1.10 1.10 9.08
C PRO A 195 -0.88 0.97 7.56
N ALA A 196 0.00 1.80 6.99
CA ALA A 196 0.20 1.88 5.53
C ALA A 196 0.63 0.55 4.92
N ARG A 197 1.45 -0.23 5.64
CA ARG A 197 1.88 -1.55 5.18
C ARG A 197 0.70 -2.51 5.04
N VAL A 198 -0.15 -2.60 6.07
CA VAL A 198 -1.32 -3.49 6.04
C VAL A 198 -2.29 -3.07 4.96
N LEU A 199 -2.57 -1.76 4.84
CA LEU A 199 -3.44 -1.21 3.81
C LEU A 199 -2.93 -1.54 2.40
N ASN A 200 -1.62 -1.36 2.14
CA ASN A 200 -1.00 -1.67 0.85
C ASN A 200 -1.05 -3.17 0.52
N ASP A 201 -0.68 -4.02 1.47
CA ASP A 201 -0.69 -5.48 1.27
C ASP A 201 -2.11 -5.99 1.02
N THR A 202 -3.10 -5.44 1.73
CA THR A 202 -4.52 -5.75 1.55
C THR A 202 -5.01 -5.32 0.17
N ALA A 203 -4.84 -4.06 -0.20
CA ALA A 203 -5.31 -3.51 -1.47
C ALA A 203 -4.72 -4.26 -2.68
N ARG A 204 -3.42 -4.58 -2.64
CA ARG A 204 -2.73 -5.35 -3.70
C ARG A 204 -3.18 -6.79 -3.79
N SER A 205 -3.73 -7.34 -2.73
CA SER A 205 -4.11 -8.75 -2.66
C SER A 205 -5.57 -9.01 -3.03
N MET A 206 -6.44 -8.00 -3.00
CA MET A 206 -7.88 -8.12 -3.22
C MET A 206 -8.30 -7.56 -4.60
N THR A 207 -7.62 -7.97 -5.66
CA THR A 207 -7.82 -7.42 -7.02
C THR A 207 -8.53 -8.36 -7.98
N ALA A 208 -8.89 -9.57 -7.56
CA ALA A 208 -9.56 -10.55 -8.42
C ALA A 208 -11.09 -10.39 -8.45
N GLY A 209 -11.67 -9.70 -7.46
CA GLY A 209 -13.10 -9.36 -7.42
C GLY A 209 -13.38 -7.98 -8.00
N GLU A 210 -14.66 -7.66 -8.16
CA GLU A 210 -15.10 -6.35 -8.67
C GLU A 210 -14.95 -5.26 -7.61
N GLU A 211 -15.23 -5.58 -6.35
CA GLU A 211 -15.26 -4.62 -5.24
C GLU A 211 -14.51 -5.14 -4.01
N VAL A 212 -14.06 -4.19 -3.19
CA VAL A 212 -13.58 -4.42 -1.82
C VAL A 212 -14.56 -3.76 -0.86
N THR A 213 -15.01 -4.51 0.13
CA THR A 213 -15.84 -3.99 1.23
C THR A 213 -14.93 -3.45 2.33
N LEU A 214 -15.22 -2.25 2.77
CA LEU A 214 -14.59 -1.61 3.93
C LEU A 214 -15.56 -1.68 5.11
N SER A 215 -15.03 -2.05 6.27
CA SER A 215 -15.78 -2.20 7.53
C SER A 215 -15.02 -1.47 8.64
N LEU A 216 -15.60 -0.40 9.17
CA LEU A 216 -14.97 0.41 10.21
C LEU A 216 -15.77 0.31 11.51
N SER A 217 -15.12 -0.07 12.61
CA SER A 217 -15.78 -0.05 13.92
C SER A 217 -15.91 1.37 14.47
N ASP A 218 -17.01 1.63 15.20
CA ASP A 218 -17.27 2.90 15.89
C ASP A 218 -16.37 3.13 17.13
N GLY A 219 -15.25 2.42 17.25
CA GLY A 219 -14.30 2.57 18.35
C GLY A 219 -13.74 3.99 18.42
N GLY A 220 -13.66 4.54 19.62
CA GLY A 220 -12.96 5.81 19.87
C GLY A 220 -11.51 5.76 19.41
N ALA A 221 -10.84 6.92 19.37
CA ALA A 221 -9.45 7.01 18.92
C ALA A 221 -8.57 5.97 19.62
N GLY A 222 -7.94 5.09 18.82
CA GLY A 222 -7.00 4.07 19.28
C GLY A 222 -7.55 2.69 19.63
N GLU A 223 -8.86 2.52 19.75
CA GLU A 223 -9.48 1.22 20.01
C GLU A 223 -10.21 0.64 18.77
N GLY A 224 -10.20 1.37 17.65
CA GLY A 224 -10.91 0.99 16.44
C GLY A 224 -10.21 -0.12 15.66
N ILE A 225 -11.02 -0.86 14.92
CA ILE A 225 -10.60 -1.87 13.96
C ILE A 225 -11.16 -1.47 12.59
N ILE A 226 -10.34 -1.57 11.56
CA ILE A 226 -10.80 -1.54 10.18
C ILE A 226 -10.68 -2.94 9.58
N GLY A 227 -11.71 -3.34 8.86
CA GLY A 227 -11.75 -4.59 8.12
C GLY A 227 -11.89 -4.37 6.62
N PHE A 228 -11.38 -5.31 5.86
CA PHE A 228 -11.44 -5.36 4.40
C PHE A 228 -11.84 -6.75 3.97
N GLU A 229 -12.81 -6.84 3.05
CA GLU A 229 -13.23 -8.08 2.42
C GLU A 229 -13.15 -7.95 0.91
N GLY A 230 -12.65 -8.96 0.25
CA GLY A 230 -12.49 -8.98 -1.20
C GLY A 230 -12.02 -10.32 -1.71
N HIS A 231 -11.71 -10.41 -2.99
CA HIS A 231 -11.31 -11.66 -3.63
C HIS A 231 -9.86 -11.60 -4.10
N GLY A 232 -9.12 -12.66 -3.81
CA GLY A 232 -7.83 -12.97 -4.40
C GLY A 232 -7.93 -14.11 -5.42
N PRO A 233 -6.83 -14.50 -6.05
CA PRO A 233 -6.82 -15.55 -7.08
C PRO A 233 -7.34 -16.91 -6.60
N ALA A 234 -7.16 -17.25 -5.32
CA ALA A 234 -7.55 -18.56 -4.79
C ALA A 234 -8.89 -18.56 -4.03
N GLY A 235 -9.40 -17.40 -3.59
CA GLY A 235 -10.63 -17.35 -2.81
C GLY A 235 -10.91 -16.01 -2.14
N GLU A 236 -11.91 -16.03 -1.26
CA GLU A 236 -12.34 -14.87 -0.48
C GLU A 236 -11.33 -14.54 0.61
N ARG A 237 -11.03 -13.26 0.77
CA ARG A 237 -10.05 -12.74 1.71
C ARG A 237 -10.67 -11.73 2.65
N GLN A 238 -10.33 -11.85 3.91
CA GLN A 238 -10.68 -10.91 4.95
C GLN A 238 -9.41 -10.49 5.70
N THR A 239 -9.24 -9.20 5.90
CA THR A 239 -8.16 -8.64 6.72
C THR A 239 -8.75 -7.68 7.71
N THR A 240 -8.41 -7.80 8.99
CA THR A 240 -8.69 -6.76 9.98
C THR A 240 -7.38 -6.22 10.54
N THR A 241 -7.35 -4.95 10.87
CA THR A 241 -6.20 -4.35 11.57
C THR A 241 -6.65 -3.32 12.58
N ARG A 242 -5.90 -3.21 13.69
CA ARG A 242 -6.09 -2.12 14.63
C ARG A 242 -5.69 -0.80 13.99
N LEU A 243 -6.38 0.25 14.36
CA LEU A 243 -6.05 1.61 13.96
C LEU A 243 -4.83 2.10 14.77
N LEU A 244 -4.03 2.95 14.14
CA LEU A 244 -2.92 3.62 14.84
C LEU A 244 -3.46 4.74 15.72
N ASP A 245 -2.85 4.89 16.88
CA ASP A 245 -3.10 5.98 17.81
C ASP A 245 -2.33 7.24 17.43
N GLY A 246 -2.91 8.38 17.73
CA GLY A 246 -2.26 9.67 17.62
C GLY A 246 -2.97 10.66 16.70
N GLU A 247 -2.61 11.92 16.83
CA GLU A 247 -3.17 13.00 16.03
C GLU A 247 -2.36 13.17 14.74
N PHE A 248 -2.99 12.84 13.60
CA PHE A 248 -2.40 13.09 12.29
C PHE A 248 -2.32 14.60 12.01
N PRO A 249 -1.20 15.12 11.50
CA PRO A 249 -1.01 16.55 11.30
C PRO A 249 -1.98 17.14 10.29
N LYS A 250 -2.41 18.39 10.54
CA LYS A 250 -3.33 19.14 9.66
C LYS A 250 -2.58 19.72 8.46
N VAL A 251 -2.26 18.90 7.47
CA VAL A 251 -1.40 19.28 6.32
C VAL A 251 -2.18 19.60 5.04
N ARG A 252 -3.49 19.38 4.99
CA ARG A 252 -4.31 19.58 3.78
C ARG A 252 -4.21 20.99 3.18
N HIS A 253 -4.03 22.01 4.01
CA HIS A 253 -3.89 23.39 3.57
C HIS A 253 -2.67 23.63 2.68
N ILE A 254 -1.62 22.81 2.77
CA ILE A 254 -0.40 22.91 1.95
C ILE A 254 -0.72 22.57 0.49
N MET A 255 -1.70 21.70 0.26
CA MET A 255 -2.11 21.24 -1.07
C MET A 255 -3.06 22.19 -1.81
N ASN A 256 -3.56 23.22 -1.13
CA ASN A 256 -4.53 24.16 -1.68
C ASN A 256 -3.90 25.53 -2.03
N THR A 257 -2.58 25.60 -2.13
CA THR A 257 -1.88 26.85 -2.43
C THR A 257 -1.81 27.07 -3.95
N ALA A 258 -2.21 28.26 -4.40
CA ALA A 258 -2.12 28.62 -5.82
C ALA A 258 -0.68 28.64 -6.30
N ALA A 259 -0.42 28.05 -7.45
CA ALA A 259 0.90 28.06 -8.09
C ALA A 259 1.20 29.44 -8.72
N LEU A 260 2.45 29.91 -8.55
CA LEU A 260 2.97 31.06 -9.29
C LEU A 260 3.60 30.63 -10.61
N MET A 261 4.04 29.39 -10.73
CA MET A 261 4.65 28.83 -11.92
C MET A 261 4.30 27.34 -12.04
N ASN A 262 3.97 26.92 -13.25
CA ASN A 262 3.74 25.53 -13.61
C ASN A 262 4.78 25.08 -14.63
N VAL A 263 5.34 23.90 -14.43
CA VAL A 263 6.27 23.24 -15.33
C VAL A 263 5.70 21.89 -15.70
N ARG A 264 5.41 21.70 -16.98
CA ARG A 264 4.75 20.50 -17.50
C ARG A 264 5.72 19.70 -18.34
N VAL A 265 5.84 18.41 -18.05
CA VAL A 265 6.85 17.51 -18.65
C VAL A 265 6.18 16.18 -18.97
N ASN A 266 6.68 15.46 -19.97
CA ASN A 266 6.29 14.07 -20.18
C ASN A 266 6.73 13.22 -18.98
N THR A 267 5.78 12.50 -18.37
CA THR A 267 6.00 11.75 -17.12
C THR A 267 7.07 10.66 -17.30
N ALA A 268 6.99 9.89 -18.39
CA ALA A 268 7.93 8.79 -18.65
C ALA A 268 9.37 9.32 -18.88
N GLU A 269 9.52 10.43 -19.62
CA GLU A 269 10.81 11.08 -19.84
C GLU A 269 11.39 11.64 -18.55
N ALA A 270 10.57 12.31 -17.73
CA ALA A 270 10.98 12.82 -16.42
C ALA A 270 11.46 11.69 -15.49
N ILE A 271 10.73 10.56 -15.42
CA ILE A 271 11.15 9.38 -14.65
C ILE A 271 12.47 8.82 -15.19
N ALA A 272 12.60 8.66 -16.49
CA ALA A 272 13.78 8.09 -17.11
C ALA A 272 15.03 8.96 -16.87
N ALA A 273 14.90 10.28 -17.05
CA ALA A 273 15.98 11.24 -16.79
C ALA A 273 16.34 11.27 -15.30
N ALA A 274 15.35 11.38 -14.40
CA ALA A 274 15.58 11.38 -12.97
C ALA A 274 16.28 10.09 -12.49
N LYS A 275 15.91 8.91 -13.02
CA LYS A 275 16.58 7.63 -12.71
C LYS A 275 18.04 7.64 -13.14
N ARG A 276 18.36 8.14 -14.35
CA ARG A 276 19.75 8.19 -14.84
C ARG A 276 20.60 9.16 -14.03
N VAL A 277 20.09 10.36 -13.81
CA VAL A 277 20.80 11.40 -13.06
C VAL A 277 20.99 11.01 -11.60
N ALA A 278 20.00 10.35 -10.98
CA ALA A 278 20.10 9.88 -9.60
C ALA A 278 21.19 8.82 -9.36
N LEU A 279 21.72 8.16 -10.40
CA LEU A 279 22.81 7.18 -10.26
C LEU A 279 24.09 7.78 -9.68
N VAL A 280 24.33 9.07 -9.92
CA VAL A 280 25.51 9.79 -9.41
C VAL A 280 25.22 10.67 -8.20
N ALA A 281 23.97 10.67 -7.72
CA ALA A 281 23.61 11.41 -6.51
C ALA A 281 24.16 10.70 -5.26
N GLU A 282 24.87 11.41 -4.41
CA GLU A 282 25.25 10.90 -3.09
C GLU A 282 24.04 10.78 -2.17
N ARG A 283 24.21 9.97 -1.14
CA ARG A 283 23.22 9.87 -0.07
C ARG A 283 23.05 11.25 0.59
N ASN A 284 21.82 11.75 0.63
CA ASN A 284 21.43 13.07 1.14
C ASN A 284 21.84 14.29 0.28
N THR A 285 22.31 14.10 -0.95
CA THR A 285 22.43 15.19 -1.90
C THR A 285 21.16 15.38 -2.71
N SER A 286 20.90 16.61 -3.12
CA SER A 286 19.73 16.93 -3.94
C SER A 286 19.97 16.62 -5.41
N LEU A 287 18.94 16.09 -6.07
CA LEU A 287 18.81 16.21 -7.52
C LEU A 287 18.34 17.64 -7.80
N ARG A 288 19.15 18.38 -8.54
CA ARG A 288 18.85 19.76 -8.91
C ARG A 288 18.06 19.80 -10.20
N MET A 289 16.97 20.55 -10.22
CA MET A 289 16.20 20.84 -11.41
C MET A 289 16.39 22.31 -11.75
N LEU A 290 16.98 22.58 -12.91
CA LEU A 290 17.08 23.91 -13.50
C LEU A 290 15.93 24.08 -14.48
N ILE A 291 15.22 25.21 -14.39
CA ILE A 291 14.08 25.51 -15.23
C ILE A 291 14.51 26.56 -16.26
N GLY A 292 14.51 26.15 -17.52
CA GLY A 292 14.85 26.98 -18.67
C GLY A 292 13.64 27.26 -19.56
N GLU A 293 13.85 27.97 -20.63
CA GLU A 293 12.84 28.27 -21.64
C GLU A 293 12.67 27.04 -22.55
N GLY A 294 11.51 26.32 -22.39
CA GLY A 294 11.20 25.13 -23.19
C GLY A 294 11.80 23.82 -22.71
N PHE A 295 12.55 23.81 -21.60
CA PHE A 295 13.14 22.59 -21.05
C PHE A 295 13.42 22.70 -19.54
N VAL A 296 13.55 21.55 -18.91
CA VAL A 296 14.15 21.43 -17.56
C VAL A 296 15.42 20.61 -17.64
N THR A 297 16.43 20.97 -16.88
CA THR A 297 17.67 20.20 -16.76
C THR A 297 17.78 19.60 -15.38
N LEU A 298 17.91 18.29 -15.30
CA LEU A 298 18.14 17.55 -14.06
C LEU A 298 19.64 17.34 -13.89
N GLU A 299 20.19 17.68 -12.72
CA GLU A 299 21.62 17.58 -12.41
C GLU A 299 21.86 16.90 -11.07
N ALA A 300 22.90 16.10 -10.99
CA ALA A 300 23.43 15.57 -9.75
C ALA A 300 24.94 15.39 -9.84
N ALA A 301 25.61 15.42 -8.69
CA ALA A 301 27.05 15.22 -8.61
C ALA A 301 27.44 14.47 -7.34
N THR A 302 28.52 13.70 -7.41
CA THR A 302 29.21 13.06 -6.30
C THR A 302 30.57 13.69 -6.13
N GLY A 303 30.66 14.81 -5.41
CA GLY A 303 31.90 15.58 -5.29
C GLY A 303 32.60 15.81 -6.67
N ASP A 304 33.88 15.48 -6.76
CA ASP A 304 34.65 15.53 -8.01
C ASP A 304 34.67 14.20 -8.78
N GLN A 305 33.97 13.14 -8.28
CA GLN A 305 34.08 11.80 -8.85
C GLN A 305 33.14 11.57 -10.05
N ALA A 306 31.91 12.09 -9.98
CA ALA A 306 30.95 11.91 -11.05
C ALA A 306 29.94 13.05 -11.10
N GLN A 307 29.52 13.39 -12.31
CA GLN A 307 28.47 14.39 -12.58
C GLN A 307 27.54 13.86 -13.65
N ALA A 308 26.25 14.16 -13.53
CA ALA A 308 25.26 13.88 -14.56
C ALA A 308 24.39 15.12 -14.77
N SER A 309 24.04 15.35 -16.01
CA SER A 309 23.12 16.41 -16.43
C SER A 309 22.29 15.91 -17.60
N GLU A 310 20.98 16.06 -17.52
CA GLU A 310 20.07 15.64 -18.59
C GLU A 310 18.93 16.64 -18.74
N ALA A 311 18.69 17.11 -19.97
CA ALA A 311 17.60 18.00 -20.29
C ALA A 311 16.37 17.23 -20.77
N VAL A 312 15.19 17.66 -20.35
CA VAL A 312 13.88 17.13 -20.75
C VAL A 312 13.04 18.30 -21.25
N GLU A 313 12.34 18.10 -22.36
CA GLU A 313 11.44 19.10 -22.93
C GLU A 313 10.30 19.45 -21.94
N ALA A 314 10.02 20.74 -21.78
CA ALA A 314 9.06 21.24 -20.81
C ALA A 314 8.26 22.42 -21.34
N ALA A 315 6.99 22.50 -20.99
CA ALA A 315 6.19 23.71 -21.13
C ALA A 315 6.20 24.44 -19.78
N VAL A 316 6.66 25.68 -19.79
CA VAL A 316 6.72 26.53 -18.59
C VAL A 316 5.65 27.61 -18.72
N ASP A 317 4.73 27.63 -17.75
CA ASP A 317 3.66 28.60 -17.66
C ASP A 317 3.78 29.41 -16.38
N GLN A 318 3.83 30.74 -16.51
CA GLN A 318 3.87 31.67 -15.40
C GLN A 318 2.73 32.68 -15.54
N PRO A 319 1.62 32.43 -14.83
CA PRO A 319 0.50 33.37 -14.78
C PRO A 319 0.95 34.75 -14.24
N GLY A 320 0.91 35.77 -15.07
CA GLY A 320 1.30 37.13 -14.70
C GLY A 320 2.54 37.66 -15.42
N GLY A 321 3.28 36.83 -16.12
CA GLY A 321 4.47 37.23 -16.88
C GLY A 321 5.63 37.72 -15.98
N GLY A 322 6.73 38.12 -16.59
CA GLY A 322 7.92 38.60 -15.88
C GLY A 322 9.02 37.53 -15.79
N ASP A 323 10.05 37.85 -14.98
CA ASP A 323 11.15 36.89 -14.75
C ASP A 323 10.64 35.63 -14.05
N PRO A 324 11.26 34.46 -14.36
CA PRO A 324 10.81 33.18 -13.74
C PRO A 324 10.85 33.25 -12.21
N ALA A 325 9.69 32.94 -11.59
CA ALA A 325 9.56 32.94 -10.14
C ALA A 325 10.48 31.89 -9.47
N VAL A 326 10.81 30.83 -10.21
CA VAL A 326 11.69 29.76 -9.78
C VAL A 326 12.60 29.38 -10.93
N THR A 327 13.92 29.43 -10.74
CA THR A 327 14.91 29.06 -11.76
C THR A 327 15.66 27.78 -11.45
N ALA A 328 15.73 27.41 -10.17
CA ALA A 328 16.39 26.20 -9.70
C ALA A 328 15.77 25.70 -8.40
N VAL A 329 15.60 24.40 -8.29
CA VAL A 329 15.11 23.73 -7.09
C VAL A 329 15.87 22.42 -6.83
N GLY A 330 15.90 21.98 -5.56
CA GLY A 330 16.49 20.71 -5.16
C GLY A 330 15.42 19.72 -4.71
N PHE A 331 15.47 18.52 -5.25
CA PHE A 331 14.61 17.40 -4.81
C PHE A 331 15.43 16.30 -4.13
N ASN A 332 14.86 15.64 -3.14
CA ASN A 332 15.33 14.31 -2.78
C ASN A 332 15.06 13.36 -3.94
N PRO A 333 16.07 12.66 -4.49
CA PRO A 333 15.89 11.81 -5.68
C PRO A 333 14.85 10.71 -5.49
N THR A 334 14.83 10.09 -4.32
CA THR A 334 13.83 9.03 -3.98
C THR A 334 12.42 9.60 -3.93
N TYR A 335 12.24 10.76 -3.30
CA TYR A 335 10.91 11.36 -3.19
C TYR A 335 10.36 11.83 -4.52
N LEU A 336 11.25 12.38 -5.38
CA LEU A 336 10.86 12.74 -6.74
C LEU A 336 10.45 11.52 -7.56
N LEU A 337 11.24 10.42 -7.54
CA LEU A 337 10.95 9.21 -8.27
C LEU A 337 9.69 8.51 -7.76
N ASP A 338 9.47 8.47 -6.44
CA ASP A 338 8.25 7.91 -5.85
C ASP A 338 7.01 8.74 -6.25
N GLY A 339 7.10 10.08 -6.23
CA GLY A 339 6.00 10.96 -6.63
C GLY A 339 5.67 10.86 -8.11
N LEU A 340 6.68 10.85 -8.98
CA LEU A 340 6.51 10.66 -10.43
C LEU A 340 5.96 9.26 -10.75
N GLY A 341 6.49 8.23 -10.07
CA GLY A 341 6.05 6.84 -10.29
C GLY A 341 4.63 6.54 -9.81
N ALA A 342 4.07 7.37 -8.93
CA ALA A 342 2.70 7.27 -8.45
C ALA A 342 1.68 7.92 -9.42
N LEU A 343 2.13 8.75 -10.36
CA LEU A 343 1.28 9.32 -11.40
C LEU A 343 1.05 8.30 -12.51
N ASP A 344 -0.22 8.11 -12.85
CA ASP A 344 -0.65 7.23 -13.96
C ASP A 344 -1.18 8.09 -15.12
N THR A 345 -0.36 9.08 -15.53
CA THR A 345 -0.73 10.07 -16.55
C THR A 345 0.42 10.33 -17.51
N PRO A 346 0.14 10.65 -18.79
CA PRO A 346 1.16 10.93 -19.79
C PRO A 346 2.08 12.11 -19.42
N TYR A 347 1.53 13.12 -18.74
CA TYR A 347 2.26 14.31 -18.35
C TYR A 347 2.13 14.58 -16.85
N VAL A 348 3.14 15.25 -16.29
CA VAL A 348 3.18 15.74 -14.91
C VAL A 348 3.27 17.26 -14.92
N ASN A 349 2.52 17.89 -14.04
CA ASN A 349 2.63 19.31 -13.71
C ASN A 349 3.36 19.47 -12.38
N PHE A 350 4.48 20.18 -12.40
CA PHE A 350 5.18 20.68 -11.22
C PHE A 350 4.66 22.08 -10.92
N ALA A 351 3.94 22.24 -9.84
CA ALA A 351 3.38 23.53 -9.40
C ALA A 351 4.25 24.12 -8.29
N PHE A 352 4.85 25.28 -8.58
CA PHE A 352 5.72 26.01 -7.67
C PHE A 352 5.06 27.29 -7.16
N THR A 353 5.18 27.56 -5.85
CA THR A 353 4.69 28.79 -5.22
C THR A 353 5.85 29.74 -4.84
N ALA A 354 7.03 29.22 -4.59
CA ALA A 354 8.29 29.93 -4.36
C ALA A 354 9.46 28.94 -4.33
N PRO A 355 10.73 29.38 -4.51
CA PRO A 355 11.91 28.50 -4.53
C PRO A 355 12.13 27.67 -3.25
N SER A 356 11.65 28.16 -2.12
CA SER A 356 11.81 27.51 -0.80
C SER A 356 10.54 26.84 -0.28
N LYS A 357 9.44 26.86 -1.04
CA LYS A 357 8.17 26.26 -0.69
C LYS A 357 8.02 24.87 -1.32
N PRO A 358 7.18 24.00 -0.77
CA PRO A 358 6.94 22.68 -1.35
C PRO A 358 6.50 22.76 -2.81
N CYS A 359 6.93 21.78 -3.60
CA CYS A 359 6.44 21.57 -4.97
C CYS A 359 5.29 20.57 -4.97
N GLN A 360 4.19 20.89 -5.65
CA GLN A 360 3.07 19.97 -5.85
C GLN A 360 3.16 19.35 -7.24
N LEU A 361 2.99 18.01 -7.30
CA LEU A 361 2.87 17.24 -8.52
C LEU A 361 1.40 16.87 -8.73
N THR A 362 0.91 17.06 -9.95
CA THR A 362 -0.40 16.58 -10.41
C THR A 362 -0.26 15.99 -11.80
N GLY A 363 -1.14 15.05 -12.15
CA GLY A 363 -1.16 14.46 -13.48
C GLY A 363 -1.88 15.34 -14.50
N LEU A 364 -1.58 15.12 -15.79
CA LEU A 364 -2.26 15.73 -16.94
C LEU A 364 -2.44 14.66 -18.04
N ASP A 365 -3.59 14.65 -18.68
CA ASP A 365 -3.82 13.79 -19.84
C ASP A 365 -3.16 14.33 -21.12
N THR A 366 -3.06 15.64 -21.24
CA THR A 366 -2.40 16.34 -22.34
C THR A 366 -1.53 17.47 -21.80
N LEU A 367 -0.52 17.89 -22.57
CA LEU A 367 0.41 18.93 -22.13
C LEU A 367 -0.28 20.26 -21.80
N ASP A 368 -1.33 20.61 -22.56
CA ASP A 368 -2.10 21.85 -22.39
C ASP A 368 -3.37 21.65 -21.53
N GLY A 369 -3.59 20.43 -21.01
CA GLY A 369 -4.77 20.08 -20.25
C GLY A 369 -4.80 20.67 -18.83
N ASP A 370 -5.95 20.58 -18.19
CA ASP A 370 -6.09 20.95 -16.79
C ASP A 370 -5.50 19.87 -15.88
N PRO A 371 -4.88 20.27 -14.76
CA PRO A 371 -4.36 19.31 -13.77
C PRO A 371 -5.46 18.42 -13.18
N ILE A 372 -5.21 17.11 -13.16
CA ILE A 372 -6.05 16.11 -12.50
C ILE A 372 -5.78 16.22 -11.00
N THR A 373 -6.80 16.63 -10.23
CA THR A 373 -6.63 17.03 -8.82
C THR A 373 -7.11 16.00 -7.81
N ASP A 374 -7.67 14.89 -8.25
CA ASP A 374 -8.09 13.77 -7.39
C ASP A 374 -6.87 13.05 -6.75
N TYR A 375 -5.69 13.13 -7.38
CA TYR A 375 -4.40 12.78 -6.81
C TYR A 375 -3.45 13.99 -6.81
N ARG A 376 -2.88 14.27 -5.66
CA ARG A 376 -1.89 15.33 -5.44
C ARG A 376 -0.74 14.80 -4.61
N HIS A 377 0.48 15.06 -5.10
CA HIS A 377 1.70 14.68 -4.38
C HIS A 377 2.53 15.94 -4.12
N VAL A 378 2.97 16.13 -2.90
CA VAL A 378 3.76 17.31 -2.49
C VAL A 378 5.10 16.86 -1.96
N ILE A 379 6.16 17.55 -2.40
CA ILE A 379 7.54 17.28 -2.00
C ILE A 379 8.14 18.56 -1.41
N MET A 380 8.69 18.45 -0.19
CA MET A 380 9.49 19.51 0.42
C MET A 380 10.80 19.64 -0.35
N LEU A 381 11.09 20.85 -0.82
CA LEU A 381 12.32 21.11 -1.57
C LEU A 381 13.53 21.13 -0.63
N MET A 382 14.64 20.59 -1.12
CA MET A 382 15.94 20.65 -0.44
C MET A 382 16.63 21.99 -0.71
N ARG A 383 17.36 22.47 0.27
CA ARG A 383 18.21 23.66 0.06
C ARG A 383 19.31 23.33 -0.95
N LEU A 384 19.46 24.17 -1.95
CA LEU A 384 20.60 24.09 -2.85
C LEU A 384 21.82 24.69 -2.15
N PRO A 385 23.02 24.10 -2.33
CA PRO A 385 24.24 24.75 -1.89
C PRO A 385 24.40 26.09 -2.63
N THR A 386 24.72 27.10 -1.88
CA THR A 386 25.04 28.48 -2.40
C THR A 386 26.36 28.49 -3.09
#